data_bee81a6daa2e9f4de85345fa30405395
#
_entry.id   bee81a6daa2e9f4de85345fa30405395
#
_cell.length_a   1.000
_cell.length_b   1.000
_cell.length_c   1.000
_cell.angle_alpha   90.00
_cell.angle_beta   90.00
_cell.angle_gamma   90.00
#
_symmetry.space_group_name_H-M   'P 1'
#
loop_
_entity.id
_entity.type
_entity.pdbx_description
1 polymer ?
#
loop_
_entity_poly.entity_id
_entity_poly.type
_entity_poly.pdbx_seq_one_letter_code
_entity_poly.pdbx_strand_id
1 'polypeptide(L)'
;LRYHFTWSVDGVINEYCNPCEAIVNGEAASVQPLEGMENFSLDGQQFEAFNTSGGLGTLCETLAGRVRNLNYKTIRHPGHRDAMHLLLHGLRLIERRELLRQVLDGAVPHSRDDMVVIAAMASGLRGGRLEQITRSTRIVGAPLRGRQRTAIELTTAAGVLGAVELFASGQLPQQGFVRQEQCTLSALRNTRVGRYFEALLPASAPPGNTGA
;
A
#
# COMPACT_ATOMS: atom_id res chain seq x y z
N LEU A 1 0.36 19.70 -7.46
CA LEU A 1 0.60 18.31 -7.03
C LEU A 1 -0.63 17.41 -7.18
N ARG A 2 -1.85 17.98 -7.31
CA ARG A 2 -3.11 17.22 -7.20
C ARG A 2 -3.12 16.30 -5.98
N TYR A 3 -2.70 16.83 -4.83
CA TYR A 3 -2.51 16.13 -3.60
C TYR A 3 -2.90 17.01 -2.41
N HIS A 4 -3.50 16.42 -1.41
CA HIS A 4 -3.77 17.04 -0.12
C HIS A 4 -3.13 16.18 0.97
N PHE A 5 -2.54 16.81 1.96
CA PHE A 5 -2.06 16.06 3.11
C PHE A 5 -3.22 15.61 3.98
N THR A 6 -3.29 14.31 4.21
CA THR A 6 -4.23 13.66 5.14
C THR A 6 -3.49 12.93 6.26
N TRP A 7 -2.16 12.93 6.18
CA TRP A 7 -1.24 12.31 7.14
C TRP A 7 0.10 13.06 7.16
N SER A 8 1.15 12.45 7.69
CA SER A 8 2.45 13.08 7.97
C SER A 8 3.19 13.55 6.72
N VAL A 9 3.56 14.84 6.68
CA VAL A 9 4.45 15.40 5.64
C VAL A 9 5.82 14.69 5.67
N ASP A 10 6.38 14.46 6.85
CA ASP A 10 7.65 13.74 7.01
C ASP A 10 7.56 12.30 6.51
N GLY A 11 6.41 11.65 6.68
CA GLY A 11 6.14 10.33 6.13
C GLY A 11 6.25 10.32 4.61
N VAL A 12 5.61 11.28 3.92
CA VAL A 12 5.69 11.44 2.46
C VAL A 12 7.12 11.72 2.01
N ILE A 13 7.85 12.59 2.71
CA ILE A 13 9.25 12.88 2.39
C ILE A 13 10.10 11.60 2.51
N ASN A 14 9.91 10.81 3.57
CA ASN A 14 10.64 9.56 3.75
C ASN A 14 10.33 8.55 2.65
N GLU A 15 9.05 8.39 2.27
CA GLU A 15 8.64 7.52 1.16
C GLU A 15 9.35 7.87 -0.14
N TYR A 16 9.54 9.17 -0.43
CA TYR A 16 10.06 9.65 -1.72
C TYR A 16 11.58 9.88 -1.73
N CYS A 17 12.22 9.84 -0.57
CA CYS A 17 13.66 10.10 -0.44
C CYS A 17 14.50 8.89 -0.03
N ASN A 18 13.87 7.85 0.51
CA ASN A 18 14.61 6.69 0.97
C ASN A 18 14.62 5.59 -0.11
N PRO A 19 15.68 4.76 -0.19
CA PRO A 19 15.74 3.61 -1.07
C PRO A 19 14.54 2.67 -0.85
N CYS A 20 14.06 2.06 -1.93
CA CYS A 20 12.91 1.17 -1.94
C CYS A 20 13.38 -0.28 -2.01
N GLU A 21 12.87 -1.13 -1.14
CA GLU A 21 13.11 -2.58 -1.21
C GLU A 21 12.33 -3.20 -2.36
N ALA A 22 12.93 -4.17 -3.03
CA ALA A 22 12.33 -4.92 -4.13
C ALA A 22 12.95 -6.32 -4.23
N ILE A 23 12.34 -7.20 -5.01
CA ILE A 23 13.00 -8.40 -5.53
C ILE A 23 13.10 -8.23 -7.05
N VAL A 24 14.31 -8.38 -7.58
CA VAL A 24 14.60 -8.28 -9.01
C VAL A 24 15.33 -9.56 -9.44
N ASN A 25 14.77 -10.27 -10.41
CA ASN A 25 15.30 -11.55 -10.91
C ASN A 25 15.54 -12.60 -9.81
N GLY A 26 14.72 -12.61 -8.76
CA GLY A 26 14.80 -13.58 -7.66
C GLY A 26 15.62 -13.11 -6.46
N GLU A 27 16.34 -12.01 -6.57
CA GLU A 27 17.23 -11.50 -5.51
C GLU A 27 16.70 -10.22 -4.89
N ALA A 28 16.93 -10.05 -3.58
CA ALA A 28 16.63 -8.81 -2.89
C ALA A 28 17.49 -7.67 -3.46
N ALA A 29 16.85 -6.56 -3.77
CA ALA A 29 17.46 -5.40 -4.41
C ALA A 29 16.94 -4.11 -3.80
N SER A 30 17.69 -3.03 -4.02
CA SER A 30 17.26 -1.67 -3.73
C SER A 30 17.03 -0.93 -5.03
N VAL A 31 15.85 -0.31 -5.16
CA VAL A 31 15.48 0.52 -6.33
C VAL A 31 15.24 1.96 -5.91
N GLN A 32 15.34 2.88 -6.86
CA GLN A 32 15.18 4.30 -6.56
C GLN A 32 13.70 4.66 -6.36
N PRO A 33 13.38 5.54 -5.39
CA PRO A 33 12.05 6.13 -5.29
C PRO A 33 11.75 7.00 -6.50
N LEU A 34 10.47 7.22 -6.79
CA LEU A 34 9.94 7.95 -7.94
C LEU A 34 10.23 7.33 -9.31
N GLU A 35 10.93 6.20 -9.37
CA GLU A 35 11.18 5.45 -10.61
C GLU A 35 10.17 4.32 -10.81
N GLY A 36 10.30 3.61 -11.93
CA GLY A 36 9.42 2.49 -12.28
C GLY A 36 7.96 2.91 -12.47
N MET A 37 7.72 4.09 -13.01
CA MET A 37 6.38 4.64 -13.20
C MET A 37 5.53 3.76 -14.13
N GLU A 38 4.30 3.51 -13.71
CA GLU A 38 3.25 2.84 -14.45
C GLU A 38 1.99 3.68 -14.44
N ASN A 39 1.26 3.69 -15.55
CA ASN A 39 -0.07 4.29 -15.62
C ASN A 39 -1.11 3.18 -15.59
N PHE A 40 -2.17 3.35 -14.82
CA PHE A 40 -3.28 2.42 -14.79
C PHE A 40 -4.61 3.14 -14.57
N SER A 41 -5.69 2.43 -14.88
CA SER A 41 -7.05 2.92 -14.70
C SER A 41 -7.78 2.06 -13.68
N LEU A 42 -8.51 2.69 -12.76
CA LEU A 42 -9.42 2.02 -11.86
C LEU A 42 -10.77 2.75 -11.90
N ASP A 43 -11.83 2.01 -12.23
CA ASP A 43 -13.21 2.53 -12.39
C ASP A 43 -13.29 3.77 -13.29
N GLY A 44 -12.54 3.76 -14.42
CA GLY A 44 -12.49 4.86 -15.37
C GLY A 44 -11.64 6.05 -14.97
N GLN A 45 -11.08 6.06 -13.76
CA GLN A 45 -10.16 7.10 -13.30
C GLN A 45 -8.71 6.71 -13.56
N GLN A 46 -7.93 7.66 -14.12
CA GLN A 46 -6.51 7.47 -14.39
C GLN A 46 -5.67 7.73 -13.15
N PHE A 47 -4.66 6.88 -12.96
CA PHE A 47 -3.67 6.96 -11.90
C PHE A 47 -2.27 6.70 -12.45
N GLU A 48 -1.27 7.17 -11.73
CA GLU A 48 0.12 6.78 -11.88
C GLU A 48 0.59 6.06 -10.62
N ALA A 49 1.48 5.09 -10.77
CA ALA A 49 2.10 4.36 -9.67
C ALA A 49 3.61 4.33 -9.86
N PHE A 50 4.37 4.56 -8.82
CA PHE A 50 5.83 4.61 -8.85
C PHE A 50 6.41 4.13 -7.52
N ASN A 51 7.69 3.73 -7.54
CA ASN A 51 8.38 3.19 -6.38
C ASN A 51 8.41 4.19 -5.23
N THR A 52 8.09 3.73 -4.02
CA THR A 52 8.30 4.45 -2.77
C THR A 52 8.77 3.47 -1.69
N SER A 53 9.46 3.98 -0.67
CA SER A 53 9.97 3.15 0.41
C SER A 53 8.89 2.71 1.41
N GLY A 54 9.17 1.66 2.18
CA GLY A 54 8.42 1.28 3.37
C GLY A 54 7.21 0.38 3.16
N GLY A 55 6.90 -0.04 1.93
CA GLY A 55 5.66 -0.79 1.66
C GLY A 55 5.76 -2.31 1.76
N LEU A 56 6.94 -2.92 1.65
CA LEU A 56 7.10 -4.38 1.59
C LEU A 56 7.37 -5.03 2.95
N GLY A 57 7.86 -4.29 3.94
CA GLY A 57 8.18 -4.86 5.25
C GLY A 57 9.10 -6.08 5.14
N THR A 58 8.67 -7.22 5.66
CA THR A 58 9.44 -8.48 5.64
C THR A 58 9.30 -9.31 4.35
N LEU A 59 8.50 -8.86 3.39
CA LEU A 59 8.19 -9.65 2.20
C LEU A 59 9.41 -9.94 1.32
N CYS A 60 10.37 -9.00 1.23
CA CYS A 60 11.60 -9.24 0.46
C CYS A 60 12.42 -10.38 1.05
N GLU A 61 12.55 -10.47 2.38
CA GLU A 61 13.24 -11.57 3.04
C GLU A 61 12.51 -12.91 2.84
N THR A 62 11.18 -12.90 2.97
CA THR A 62 10.36 -14.12 2.91
C THR A 62 10.25 -14.69 1.50
N LEU A 63 10.26 -13.82 0.48
CA LEU A 63 9.97 -14.19 -0.91
C LEU A 63 11.19 -14.21 -1.84
N ALA A 64 12.38 -13.77 -1.39
CA ALA A 64 13.61 -13.91 -2.15
C ALA A 64 13.85 -15.39 -2.56
N GLY A 65 14.22 -15.61 -3.81
CA GLY A 65 14.37 -16.96 -4.39
C GLY A 65 13.05 -17.70 -4.70
N ARG A 66 11.90 -17.15 -4.28
CA ARG A 66 10.57 -17.77 -4.51
C ARG A 66 9.74 -17.05 -5.58
N VAL A 67 9.97 -15.75 -5.75
CA VAL A 67 9.35 -14.94 -6.80
C VAL A 67 10.43 -14.29 -7.65
N ARG A 68 10.16 -14.10 -8.92
CA ARG A 68 11.11 -13.46 -9.83
C ARG A 68 11.21 -11.97 -9.57
N ASN A 69 10.07 -11.30 -9.40
CA ASN A 69 10.01 -9.86 -9.14
C ASN A 69 8.95 -9.59 -8.07
N LEU A 70 9.26 -8.63 -7.20
CA LEU A 70 8.35 -8.06 -6.22
C LEU A 70 8.66 -6.59 -6.09
N ASN A 71 7.65 -5.74 -6.20
CA ASN A 71 7.78 -4.31 -5.95
C ASN A 71 6.56 -3.77 -5.18
N TYR A 72 6.75 -2.62 -4.58
CA TYR A 72 5.70 -1.80 -4.01
C TYR A 72 5.72 -0.43 -4.69
N LYS A 73 4.53 0.09 -5.01
CA LYS A 73 4.37 1.39 -5.64
C LYS A 73 3.27 2.17 -4.95
N THR A 74 3.50 3.43 -4.74
CA THR A 74 2.48 4.36 -4.30
C THR A 74 1.65 4.82 -5.50
N ILE A 75 0.33 4.89 -5.31
CA ILE A 75 -0.64 5.30 -6.33
C ILE A 75 -0.97 6.78 -6.11
N ARG A 76 -0.91 7.57 -7.17
CA ARG A 76 -1.20 9.01 -7.16
C ARG A 76 -1.97 9.43 -8.42
N HIS A 77 -2.50 10.65 -8.41
CA HIS A 77 -3.07 11.26 -9.61
C HIS A 77 -1.98 11.64 -10.61
N PRO A 78 -2.26 11.58 -11.94
CA PRO A 78 -1.26 11.85 -12.97
C PRO A 78 -0.59 13.23 -12.82
N GLY A 79 0.73 13.25 -12.98
CA GLY A 79 1.59 14.43 -12.86
C GLY A 79 2.16 14.68 -11.46
N HIS A 80 1.76 13.90 -10.45
CA HIS A 80 2.30 14.03 -9.09
C HIS A 80 3.78 13.64 -9.04
N ARG A 81 4.14 12.52 -9.68
CA ARG A 81 5.51 12.02 -9.74
C ARG A 81 6.45 13.05 -10.32
N ASP A 82 6.10 13.64 -11.45
CA ASP A 82 6.97 14.60 -12.14
C ASP A 82 7.15 15.88 -11.33
N ALA A 83 6.09 16.37 -10.69
CA ALA A 83 6.18 17.51 -9.79
C ALA A 83 7.09 17.23 -8.59
N MET A 84 6.98 16.06 -7.95
CA MET A 84 7.85 15.67 -6.86
C MET A 84 9.30 15.45 -7.32
N HIS A 85 9.50 14.86 -8.48
CA HIS A 85 10.83 14.71 -9.07
C HIS A 85 11.50 16.06 -9.32
N LEU A 86 10.75 17.05 -9.84
CA LEU A 86 11.26 18.41 -10.01
C LEU A 86 11.70 19.03 -8.67
N LEU A 87 10.87 18.92 -7.63
CA LEU A 87 11.19 19.45 -6.30
C LEU A 87 12.43 18.78 -5.72
N LEU A 88 12.47 17.46 -5.74
CA LEU A 88 13.52 16.68 -5.07
C LEU A 88 14.85 16.74 -5.81
N HIS A 89 14.84 16.54 -7.12
CA HIS A 89 16.04 16.39 -7.93
C HIS A 89 16.33 17.65 -8.76
N GLY A 90 15.33 18.24 -9.42
CA GLY A 90 15.51 19.46 -10.21
C GLY A 90 15.90 20.65 -9.36
N LEU A 91 15.24 20.86 -8.23
CA LEU A 91 15.55 21.92 -7.26
C LEU A 91 16.48 21.45 -6.14
N ARG A 92 16.90 20.18 -6.13
CA ARG A 92 17.80 19.57 -5.15
C ARG A 92 17.31 19.66 -3.70
N LEU A 93 15.99 19.71 -3.47
CA LEU A 93 15.45 19.80 -2.12
C LEU A 93 15.61 18.50 -1.32
N ILE A 94 15.95 17.39 -1.97
CA ILE A 94 16.31 16.13 -1.29
C ILE A 94 17.50 16.33 -0.33
N GLU A 95 18.41 17.25 -0.65
CA GLU A 95 19.57 17.59 0.19
C GLU A 95 19.20 18.57 1.33
N ARG A 96 17.97 19.11 1.31
CA ARG A 96 17.46 20.13 2.24
C ARG A 96 16.09 19.75 2.76
N ARG A 97 15.99 18.60 3.42
CA ARG A 97 14.70 18.01 3.84
C ARG A 97 13.85 18.94 4.71
N GLU A 98 14.45 19.75 5.56
CA GLU A 98 13.70 20.71 6.38
C GLU A 98 13.06 21.82 5.51
N LEU A 99 13.78 22.34 4.52
CA LEU A 99 13.21 23.28 3.56
C LEU A 99 12.10 22.63 2.72
N LEU A 100 12.30 21.40 2.26
CA LEU A 100 11.27 20.63 1.56
C LEU A 100 10.01 20.47 2.43
N ARG A 101 10.16 20.12 3.71
CA ARG A 101 9.08 19.99 4.66
C ARG A 101 8.28 21.31 4.77
N GLN A 102 8.99 22.44 4.96
CA GLN A 102 8.37 23.77 5.04
C GLN A 102 7.62 24.15 3.76
N VAL A 103 8.19 23.86 2.60
CA VAL A 103 7.55 24.10 1.30
C VAL A 103 6.29 23.26 1.15
N LEU A 104 6.34 21.97 1.46
CA LEU A 104 5.20 21.07 1.32
C LEU A 104 4.10 21.40 2.33
N ASP A 105 4.45 21.63 3.60
CA ASP A 105 3.50 21.95 4.67
C ASP A 105 2.81 23.30 4.44
N GLY A 106 3.54 24.28 3.92
CA GLY A 106 3.02 25.62 3.66
C GLY A 106 2.26 25.79 2.35
N ALA A 107 2.56 24.96 1.33
CA ALA A 107 2.01 25.13 -0.02
C ALA A 107 0.95 24.09 -0.40
N VAL A 108 0.94 22.91 0.24
CA VAL A 108 -0.01 21.84 -0.07
C VAL A 108 -1.12 21.82 0.96
N PRO A 109 -2.39 21.91 0.55
CA PRO A 109 -3.52 21.92 1.49
C PRO A 109 -3.59 20.63 2.32
N HIS A 110 -4.04 20.78 3.57
CA HIS A 110 -4.45 19.66 4.40
C HIS A 110 -5.95 19.38 4.23
N SER A 111 -6.34 18.10 4.26
CA SER A 111 -7.74 17.71 4.10
C SER A 111 -8.08 16.55 5.04
N ARG A 112 -9.37 16.39 5.35
CA ARG A 112 -9.92 15.19 5.97
C ARG A 112 -10.75 14.35 5.00
N ASP A 113 -10.80 14.76 3.75
CA ASP A 113 -11.47 14.05 2.68
C ASP A 113 -10.40 13.40 1.81
N ASP A 114 -10.29 12.09 1.91
CA ASP A 114 -9.30 11.27 1.25
C ASP A 114 -9.87 9.95 0.74
N MET A 115 -9.07 9.33 -0.10
CA MET A 115 -9.33 8.00 -0.64
C MET A 115 -8.04 7.18 -0.61
N VAL A 116 -8.11 5.99 -0.07
CA VAL A 116 -7.06 4.97 -0.19
C VAL A 116 -7.42 4.02 -1.31
N VAL A 117 -6.54 3.93 -2.32
CA VAL A 117 -6.63 2.92 -3.38
C VAL A 117 -5.62 1.82 -3.08
N ILE A 118 -6.09 0.59 -3.04
CA ILE A 118 -5.24 -0.58 -2.91
C ILE A 118 -5.36 -1.39 -4.19
N ALA A 119 -4.23 -1.72 -4.81
CA ALA A 119 -4.16 -2.61 -5.95
C ALA A 119 -3.04 -3.63 -5.74
N ALA A 120 -3.37 -4.91 -5.84
CA ALA A 120 -2.40 -6.00 -5.73
C ALA A 120 -2.55 -6.92 -6.95
N MET A 121 -1.41 -7.27 -7.55
CA MET A 121 -1.36 -8.17 -8.70
C MET A 121 -0.28 -9.22 -8.46
N ALA A 122 -0.62 -10.47 -8.75
CA ALA A 122 0.32 -11.58 -8.78
C ALA A 122 0.14 -12.36 -10.09
N SER A 123 1.24 -12.71 -10.72
CA SER A 123 1.24 -13.56 -11.92
C SER A 123 2.26 -14.68 -11.77
N GLY A 124 1.97 -15.84 -12.34
CA GLY A 124 2.84 -17.00 -12.27
C GLY A 124 2.27 -18.19 -13.01
N LEU A 125 3.03 -19.30 -13.01
CA LEU A 125 2.60 -20.54 -13.62
C LEU A 125 1.87 -21.42 -12.59
N ARG A 126 0.67 -21.87 -12.95
CA ARG A 126 -0.07 -22.90 -12.20
C ARG A 126 -0.44 -24.03 -13.16
N GLY A 127 0.05 -25.25 -12.89
CA GLY A 127 -0.17 -26.38 -13.78
C GLY A 127 0.33 -26.15 -15.21
N GLY A 128 1.43 -25.39 -15.40
CA GLY A 128 2.01 -25.04 -16.71
C GLY A 128 1.29 -23.90 -17.46
N ARG A 129 0.22 -23.33 -16.90
CA ARG A 129 -0.51 -22.18 -17.48
C ARG A 129 -0.16 -20.89 -16.76
N LEU A 130 0.02 -19.81 -17.53
CA LEU A 130 0.19 -18.48 -16.95
C LEU A 130 -1.16 -18.02 -16.37
N GLU A 131 -1.14 -17.73 -15.07
CA GLU A 131 -2.28 -17.13 -14.37
C GLU A 131 -1.91 -15.77 -13.82
N GLN A 132 -2.87 -14.87 -13.80
CA GLN A 132 -2.77 -13.57 -13.13
C GLN A 132 -3.97 -13.37 -12.21
N ILE A 133 -3.69 -12.96 -11.00
CA ILE A 133 -4.70 -12.57 -10.02
C ILE A 133 -4.52 -11.09 -9.72
N THR A 134 -5.58 -10.32 -9.89
CA THR A 134 -5.62 -8.89 -9.53
C THR A 134 -6.70 -8.66 -8.50
N ARG A 135 -6.40 -7.84 -7.50
CA ARG A 135 -7.33 -7.34 -6.50
C ARG A 135 -7.15 -5.84 -6.38
N SER A 136 -8.24 -5.11 -6.41
CA SER A 136 -8.24 -3.67 -6.21
C SER A 136 -9.47 -3.22 -5.46
N THR A 137 -9.32 -2.16 -4.69
CA THR A 137 -10.44 -1.53 -3.96
C THR A 137 -10.15 -0.05 -3.72
N ARG A 138 -11.23 0.69 -3.51
CA ARG A 138 -11.24 2.06 -2.98
C ARG A 138 -11.84 2.06 -1.59
N ILE A 139 -11.17 2.73 -0.67
CA ILE A 139 -11.65 2.95 0.69
C ILE A 139 -11.74 4.46 0.88
N VAL A 140 -12.88 4.94 1.30
CA VAL A 140 -13.12 6.36 1.60
C VAL A 140 -13.26 6.57 3.10
N GLY A 141 -13.05 7.81 3.54
CA GLY A 141 -13.27 8.17 4.92
C GLY A 141 -14.72 7.92 5.36
N ALA A 142 -14.92 7.63 6.64
CA ALA A 142 -16.23 7.33 7.20
C ALA A 142 -16.39 7.89 8.62
N PRO A 143 -17.63 8.16 9.07
CA PRO A 143 -17.86 8.57 10.44
C PRO A 143 -17.61 7.40 11.40
N LEU A 144 -16.84 7.67 12.46
CA LEU A 144 -16.61 6.75 13.56
C LEU A 144 -16.81 7.48 14.89
N ARG A 145 -17.76 7.02 15.73
CA ARG A 145 -18.11 7.62 17.02
C ARG A 145 -18.39 9.13 16.92
N GLY A 146 -19.19 9.52 15.92
CA GLY A 146 -19.60 10.92 15.72
C GLY A 146 -18.52 11.86 15.15
N ARG A 147 -17.37 11.32 14.73
CA ARG A 147 -16.28 12.08 14.08
C ARG A 147 -15.99 11.54 12.71
N GLN A 148 -15.86 12.40 11.71
CA GLN A 148 -15.36 12.02 10.39
C GLN A 148 -13.91 11.59 10.50
N ARG A 149 -13.60 10.38 10.02
CA ARG A 149 -12.26 9.82 9.93
C ARG A 149 -11.83 9.72 8.48
N THR A 150 -10.58 9.98 8.21
CA THR A 150 -9.99 9.81 6.87
C THR A 150 -9.85 8.33 6.53
N ALA A 151 -9.77 8.00 5.25
CA ALA A 151 -9.54 6.62 4.81
C ALA A 151 -8.20 6.09 5.32
N ILE A 152 -7.15 6.93 5.32
CA ILE A 152 -5.83 6.54 5.83
C ILE A 152 -5.86 6.30 7.34
N GLU A 153 -6.57 7.11 8.14
CA GLU A 153 -6.74 6.86 9.58
C GLU A 153 -7.41 5.50 9.82
N LEU A 154 -8.48 5.20 9.07
CA LEU A 154 -9.26 3.97 9.23
C LEU A 154 -8.45 2.74 8.85
N THR A 155 -7.80 2.75 7.68
CA THR A 155 -7.06 1.58 7.16
C THR A 155 -5.80 1.30 7.96
N THR A 156 -5.04 2.34 8.35
CA THR A 156 -3.84 2.18 9.18
C THR A 156 -4.20 1.63 10.56
N ALA A 157 -5.20 2.23 11.22
CA ALA A 157 -5.65 1.75 12.52
C ALA A 157 -6.23 0.33 12.44
N ALA A 158 -7.01 0.01 11.40
CA ALA A 158 -7.58 -1.31 11.21
C ALA A 158 -6.50 -2.39 11.02
N GLY A 159 -5.43 -2.11 10.26
CA GLY A 159 -4.31 -3.04 10.09
C GLY A 159 -3.65 -3.40 11.42
N VAL A 160 -3.30 -2.38 12.19
CA VAL A 160 -2.65 -2.59 13.51
C VAL A 160 -3.59 -3.29 14.51
N LEU A 161 -4.84 -2.81 14.63
CA LEU A 161 -5.80 -3.38 15.58
C LEU A 161 -6.19 -4.82 15.22
N GLY A 162 -6.28 -5.15 13.93
CA GLY A 162 -6.52 -6.52 13.48
C GLY A 162 -5.37 -7.45 13.86
N ALA A 163 -4.13 -7.04 13.68
CA ALA A 163 -2.96 -7.81 14.09
C ALA A 163 -2.93 -8.01 15.63
N VAL A 164 -3.23 -6.96 16.40
CA VAL A 164 -3.34 -7.04 17.88
C VAL A 164 -4.43 -8.01 18.29
N GLU A 165 -5.60 -7.99 17.65
CA GLU A 165 -6.71 -8.90 17.96
C GLU A 165 -6.33 -10.36 17.64
N LEU A 166 -5.68 -10.61 16.50
CA LEU A 166 -5.18 -11.95 16.14
C LEU A 166 -4.12 -12.44 17.12
N PHE A 167 -3.21 -11.56 17.55
CA PHE A 167 -2.22 -11.91 18.57
C PHE A 167 -2.88 -12.24 19.92
N ALA A 168 -3.78 -11.38 20.40
CA ALA A 168 -4.47 -11.57 21.67
C ALA A 168 -5.35 -12.82 21.70
N SER A 169 -5.88 -13.25 20.56
CA SER A 169 -6.67 -14.48 20.42
C SER A 169 -5.84 -15.76 20.16
N GLY A 170 -4.50 -15.65 20.19
CA GLY A 170 -3.62 -16.79 19.99
C GLY A 170 -3.50 -17.27 18.54
N GLN A 171 -3.99 -16.50 17.57
CA GLN A 171 -3.94 -16.86 16.15
C GLN A 171 -2.61 -16.44 15.48
N LEU A 172 -1.77 -15.69 16.17
CA LEU A 172 -0.40 -15.36 15.75
C LEU A 172 0.62 -15.94 16.74
N PRO A 173 1.87 -16.16 16.33
CA PRO A 173 2.94 -16.61 17.22
C PRO A 173 3.05 -15.72 18.46
N GLN A 174 3.15 -16.34 19.65
CA GLN A 174 3.20 -15.65 20.94
C GLN A 174 4.62 -15.34 21.38
N GLN A 175 5.62 -15.77 20.61
CA GLN A 175 7.04 -15.58 20.88
C GLN A 175 7.80 -15.27 19.59
N GLY A 176 8.88 -14.50 19.71
CA GLY A 176 9.74 -14.13 18.59
C GLY A 176 9.17 -12.96 17.77
N PHE A 177 9.78 -12.73 16.62
CA PHE A 177 9.35 -11.69 15.67
C PHE A 177 8.23 -12.21 14.78
N VAL A 178 7.08 -11.56 14.83
CA VAL A 178 5.92 -11.90 13.99
C VAL A 178 6.00 -11.09 12.70
N ARG A 179 6.15 -11.77 11.57
CA ARG A 179 6.20 -11.15 10.24
C ARG A 179 4.79 -10.78 9.77
N GLN A 180 4.68 -9.70 8.98
CA GLN A 180 3.38 -9.22 8.49
C GLN A 180 2.60 -10.28 7.69
N GLU A 181 3.28 -11.12 6.92
CA GLU A 181 2.66 -12.17 6.09
C GLU A 181 2.10 -13.36 6.90
N GLN A 182 2.40 -13.43 8.19
CA GLN A 182 1.75 -14.38 9.11
C GLN A 182 0.33 -13.92 9.49
N CYS A 183 0.07 -12.61 9.39
CA CYS A 183 -1.25 -12.03 9.52
C CYS A 183 -1.96 -12.11 8.16
N THR A 184 -2.55 -13.25 7.85
CA THR A 184 -3.23 -13.45 6.56
C THR A 184 -4.47 -12.58 6.42
N LEU A 185 -4.80 -12.17 5.18
CA LEU A 185 -5.99 -11.39 4.90
C LEU A 185 -7.28 -12.11 5.32
N SER A 186 -7.34 -13.45 5.19
CA SER A 186 -8.49 -14.24 5.64
C SER A 186 -8.64 -14.27 7.16
N ALA A 187 -7.53 -14.30 7.91
CA ALA A 187 -7.58 -14.19 9.37
C ALA A 187 -7.98 -12.77 9.79
N LEU A 188 -7.40 -11.76 9.16
CA LEU A 188 -7.73 -10.35 9.43
C LEU A 188 -9.22 -10.04 9.19
N ARG A 189 -9.84 -10.63 8.17
CA ARG A 189 -11.28 -10.52 7.88
C ARG A 189 -12.16 -10.88 9.07
N ASN A 190 -11.77 -11.89 9.85
CA ASN A 190 -12.54 -12.41 10.98
C ASN A 190 -12.40 -11.55 12.26
N THR A 191 -11.57 -10.49 12.20
CA THR A 191 -11.46 -9.53 13.29
C THR A 191 -12.57 -8.47 13.22
N ARG A 192 -12.78 -7.74 14.32
CA ARG A 192 -13.76 -6.64 14.37
C ARG A 192 -13.51 -5.53 13.35
N VAL A 193 -12.27 -5.40 12.88
CA VAL A 193 -11.86 -4.39 11.89
C VAL A 193 -11.74 -4.96 10.47
N GLY A 194 -11.96 -6.26 10.28
CA GLY A 194 -11.80 -6.95 9.00
C GLY A 194 -12.65 -6.39 7.87
N ARG A 195 -13.81 -5.79 8.17
CA ARG A 195 -14.69 -5.15 7.21
C ARG A 195 -14.01 -4.11 6.30
N TYR A 196 -12.94 -3.45 6.78
CA TYR A 196 -12.21 -2.47 5.98
C TYR A 196 -11.37 -3.11 4.86
N PHE A 197 -11.18 -4.43 4.91
CA PHE A 197 -10.40 -5.19 3.95
C PHE A 197 -11.23 -6.21 3.17
N GLU A 198 -12.53 -6.29 3.41
CA GLU A 198 -13.41 -7.30 2.83
C GLU A 198 -13.43 -7.26 1.30
N ALA A 199 -13.39 -6.05 0.71
CA ALA A 199 -13.37 -5.86 -0.73
C ALA A 199 -12.11 -6.39 -1.43
N LEU A 200 -11.03 -6.68 -0.69
CA LEU A 200 -9.80 -7.28 -1.21
C LEU A 200 -9.86 -8.82 -1.31
N LEU A 201 -10.84 -9.43 -0.68
CA LEU A 201 -11.02 -10.87 -0.72
C LEU A 201 -11.65 -11.32 -2.04
N PRO A 202 -11.36 -12.54 -2.52
CA PRO A 202 -12.12 -13.09 -3.64
C PRO A 202 -13.60 -13.13 -3.26
N ALA A 203 -14.47 -12.76 -4.19
CA ALA A 203 -15.89 -13.04 -4.05
C ALA A 203 -16.03 -14.52 -3.67
N SER A 204 -16.79 -14.83 -2.61
CA SER A 204 -17.12 -16.21 -2.27
C SER A 204 -17.66 -16.87 -3.53
N ALA A 205 -17.06 -17.99 -3.95
CA ALA A 205 -17.63 -18.77 -5.06
C ALA A 205 -19.12 -18.99 -4.73
N PRO A 206 -20.04 -18.81 -5.69
CA PRO A 206 -21.43 -19.14 -5.46
C PRO A 206 -21.48 -20.60 -4.97
N PRO A 207 -22.35 -20.93 -4.00
CA PRO A 207 -22.48 -22.29 -3.52
C PRO A 207 -22.67 -23.19 -4.75
N GLY A 208 -21.75 -24.14 -4.91
CA GLY A 208 -21.80 -25.07 -6.01
C GLY A 208 -23.19 -25.71 -6.03
N ASN A 209 -23.86 -25.56 -7.16
CA ASN A 209 -25.11 -26.26 -7.42
C ASN A 209 -24.74 -27.76 -7.44
N THR A 210 -24.86 -28.41 -6.32
CA THR A 210 -24.85 -29.86 -6.22
C THR A 210 -26.17 -30.33 -6.81
N GLY A 211 -26.25 -30.24 -8.14
CA GLY A 211 -27.31 -30.88 -8.90
C GLY A 211 -27.12 -32.38 -8.84
N ALA A 212 -28.13 -33.02 -8.33
CA ALA A 212 -28.36 -34.46 -8.31
C ALA A 212 -28.32 -35.08 -9.71
#